data_bf0f0c84aba25fc5e8c8daf11c83e8e1
#
_entry.id   bf0f0c84aba25fc5e8c8daf11c83e8e1
#
_cell.length_a   1.000
_cell.length_b   1.000
_cell.length_c   1.000
_cell.angle_alpha   90.00
_cell.angle_beta   90.00
_cell.angle_gamma   90.00
#
_symmetry.space_group_name_H-M   'P 1'
#
loop_
_entity.id
_entity.type
_entity.pdbx_description
1 polymer ?
#
loop_
_entity_poly.entity_id
_entity_poly.type
_entity_poly.pdbx_seq_one_letter_code
_entity_poly.pdbx_strand_id
1 'polypeptide(L)'
;MGEKIEFCRGGGCTAKLGPGILERVLSRLPKGKQDENLLIGFDSHDDAAVYKISEDTAIVQTLDFFPPMVEDPYTFGKIAAANALSDIYAMGGRVVTALNIVCFPEKMDLNILGEIMQGGQEKVNEAGGTLAGGHSIADDSVKYGLSVTGVVHPDHILPNDGCREGDKLILTKPLGVGIIATANRVGETTREAMDEAIASMTTLNKYAAQIAAKYEVHGCTDVTGFGFLGHLHEMMHGEYSCRIISSQVPYIADARRCADEFLLTAAGQRNRNYVESRVDFGGIDFAMEEILLDPQTSGGLLISVAPEYAEALLAELKTLSLPCGMVGEVIRKQEKEIYILK
;
A
#
# COMPACT_ATOMS: atom_id res chain seq x y z
N MET A 1 -25.93 -28.07 -15.22
CA MET A 1 -25.44 -26.71 -15.60
C MET A 1 -24.23 -26.47 -14.74
N GLY A 2 -23.02 -26.40 -15.34
CA GLY A 2 -21.81 -26.04 -14.56
C GLY A 2 -21.94 -24.63 -14.03
N GLU A 3 -21.58 -24.41 -12.76
CA GLU A 3 -21.53 -23.06 -12.19
C GLU A 3 -20.63 -22.18 -13.06
N LYS A 4 -21.14 -21.00 -13.44
CA LYS A 4 -20.37 -20.01 -14.19
C LYS A 4 -19.31 -19.45 -13.23
N ILE A 5 -18.05 -19.60 -13.57
CA ILE A 5 -16.95 -19.06 -12.75
C ILE A 5 -17.05 -17.53 -12.78
N GLU A 6 -17.19 -16.93 -11.61
CA GLU A 6 -17.30 -15.49 -11.44
C GLU A 6 -15.89 -14.89 -11.41
N PHE A 7 -15.62 -13.89 -12.26
CA PHE A 7 -14.32 -13.24 -12.35
C PHE A 7 -14.00 -12.44 -11.08
N CYS A 8 -14.91 -11.59 -10.62
CA CYS A 8 -14.69 -10.72 -9.46
C CYS A 8 -15.62 -11.12 -8.30
N ARG A 9 -15.04 -11.66 -7.23
CA ARG A 9 -15.74 -11.98 -5.95
C ARG A 9 -15.40 -10.98 -4.83
N GLY A 10 -14.65 -9.92 -5.17
CA GLY A 10 -14.06 -8.99 -4.25
C GLY A 10 -12.71 -9.49 -3.70
N GLY A 11 -11.82 -8.58 -3.44
CA GLY A 11 -10.46 -8.97 -3.07
C GLY A 11 -9.56 -7.77 -2.84
N GLY A 12 -8.55 -7.61 -3.69
CA GLY A 12 -7.50 -6.63 -3.45
C GLY A 12 -6.74 -6.93 -2.18
N CYS A 13 -6.15 -5.92 -1.58
CA CYS A 13 -5.40 -6.04 -0.33
C CYS A 13 -6.25 -6.49 0.87
N THR A 14 -7.59 -6.41 0.80
CA THR A 14 -8.48 -6.94 1.84
C THR A 14 -8.40 -8.47 1.98
N ALA A 15 -7.90 -9.17 0.96
CA ALA A 15 -7.70 -10.62 0.95
C ALA A 15 -6.41 -11.06 1.67
N LYS A 16 -5.51 -10.15 2.01
CA LYS A 16 -4.27 -10.45 2.74
C LYS A 16 -4.59 -11.03 4.13
N LEU A 17 -3.73 -11.92 4.63
CA LEU A 17 -3.80 -12.40 6.01
C LEU A 17 -3.56 -11.22 6.97
N GLY A 18 -4.28 -11.21 8.09
CA GLY A 18 -4.07 -10.16 9.09
C GLY A 18 -2.65 -10.23 9.70
N PRO A 19 -2.05 -9.08 10.09
CA PRO A 19 -0.65 -8.99 10.54
C PRO A 19 -0.34 -9.95 11.69
N GLY A 20 -1.17 -10.03 12.72
CA GLY A 20 -0.96 -10.91 13.87
C GLY A 20 -1.03 -12.42 13.55
N ILE A 21 -1.59 -12.84 12.41
CA ILE A 21 -1.54 -14.25 11.96
C ILE A 21 -0.18 -14.51 11.32
N LEU A 22 0.25 -13.63 10.44
CA LEU A 22 1.51 -13.76 9.72
C LEU A 22 2.70 -13.74 10.69
N GLU A 23 2.74 -12.80 11.62
CA GLU A 23 3.75 -12.69 12.68
C GLU A 23 3.90 -13.99 13.48
N ARG A 24 2.78 -14.61 13.91
CA ARG A 24 2.80 -15.91 14.62
C ARG A 24 3.34 -17.07 13.80
N VAL A 25 3.22 -17.01 12.48
CA VAL A 25 3.79 -18.03 11.59
C VAL A 25 5.28 -17.78 11.39
N LEU A 26 5.66 -16.55 11.08
CA LEU A 26 7.04 -16.15 10.84
C LEU A 26 7.93 -16.32 12.09
N SER A 27 7.42 -16.02 13.29
CA SER A 27 8.15 -16.21 14.55
C SER A 27 8.51 -17.67 14.87
N ARG A 28 7.89 -18.64 14.19
CA ARG A 28 8.18 -20.08 14.32
C ARG A 28 9.23 -20.56 13.32
N LEU A 29 9.60 -19.74 12.36
CA LEU A 29 10.63 -20.11 11.41
C LEU A 29 11.99 -20.20 12.11
N PRO A 30 12.81 -21.22 11.81
CA PRO A 30 14.17 -21.23 12.31
C PRO A 30 14.92 -20.01 11.78
N LYS A 31 15.70 -19.36 12.65
CA LYS A 31 16.54 -18.25 12.20
C LYS A 31 17.45 -18.73 11.09
N GLY A 32 17.36 -18.07 9.94
CA GLY A 32 18.21 -18.34 8.78
C GLY A 32 19.69 -18.06 9.06
N LYS A 33 20.55 -18.42 8.10
CA LYS A 33 21.95 -18.00 8.13
C LYS A 33 21.98 -16.46 8.07
N GLN A 34 22.68 -15.83 9.00
CA GLN A 34 22.97 -14.40 8.90
C GLN A 34 23.83 -14.15 7.66
N ASP A 35 23.40 -13.22 6.83
CA ASP A 35 24.12 -12.75 5.65
C ASP A 35 24.26 -11.22 5.78
N GLU A 36 25.50 -10.75 5.85
CA GLU A 36 25.82 -9.32 6.02
C GLU A 36 25.37 -8.46 4.83
N ASN A 37 25.11 -9.08 3.69
CA ASN A 37 24.60 -8.40 2.51
C ASN A 37 23.05 -8.28 2.50
N LEU A 38 22.35 -9.02 3.36
CA LEU A 38 20.91 -8.81 3.55
C LEU A 38 20.72 -7.59 4.46
N LEU A 39 20.51 -6.43 3.85
CA LEU A 39 20.37 -5.15 4.56
C LEU A 39 19.01 -5.03 5.22
N ILE A 40 17.96 -5.48 4.54
CA ILE A 40 16.57 -5.50 5.03
C ILE A 40 15.95 -6.85 4.70
N GLY A 41 15.35 -7.49 5.69
CA GLY A 41 14.66 -8.77 5.60
C GLY A 41 13.26 -8.70 6.22
N PHE A 42 12.64 -9.86 6.47
CA PHE A 42 11.28 -9.92 7.01
C PHE A 42 11.18 -9.54 8.51
N ASP A 43 12.31 -9.41 9.22
CA ASP A 43 12.33 -9.11 10.67
C ASP A 43 12.01 -7.63 10.97
N SER A 44 12.19 -6.73 10.00
CA SER A 44 12.01 -5.27 10.13
C SER A 44 10.63 -4.77 9.69
N HIS A 45 9.77 -5.65 9.16
CA HIS A 45 8.44 -5.29 8.64
C HIS A 45 8.45 -4.25 7.52
N ASP A 46 9.57 -4.13 6.79
CA ASP A 46 9.67 -3.26 5.63
C ASP A 46 8.89 -3.80 4.42
N ASP A 47 8.63 -2.92 3.45
CA ASP A 47 7.81 -3.22 2.27
C ASP A 47 8.48 -4.24 1.34
N ALA A 48 9.82 -4.29 1.30
CA ALA A 48 10.57 -5.20 0.45
C ALA A 48 11.88 -5.68 1.10
N ALA A 49 12.39 -6.82 0.63
CA ALA A 49 13.73 -7.28 0.98
C ALA A 49 14.77 -6.48 0.20
N VAL A 50 15.89 -6.13 0.88
CA VAL A 50 17.02 -5.42 0.26
C VAL A 50 18.31 -6.19 0.46
N TYR A 51 18.96 -6.54 -0.66
CA TYR A 51 20.20 -7.32 -0.67
C TYR A 51 21.32 -6.57 -1.40
N LYS A 52 22.42 -6.29 -0.71
CA LYS A 52 23.60 -5.60 -1.24
C LYS A 52 24.35 -6.48 -2.23
N ILE A 53 24.64 -5.97 -3.41
CA ILE A 53 25.45 -6.66 -4.44
C ILE A 53 26.84 -6.03 -4.56
N SER A 54 26.93 -4.71 -4.46
CA SER A 54 28.16 -3.94 -4.50
C SER A 54 28.11 -2.76 -3.54
N GLU A 55 29.16 -1.95 -3.48
CA GLU A 55 29.20 -0.77 -2.60
C GLU A 55 28.14 0.27 -2.96
N ASP A 56 27.71 0.35 -4.22
CA ASP A 56 26.80 1.35 -4.77
C ASP A 56 25.46 0.76 -5.24
N THR A 57 25.26 -0.55 -5.12
CA THR A 57 24.05 -1.21 -5.64
C THR A 57 23.52 -2.28 -4.70
N ALA A 58 22.25 -2.15 -4.34
CA ALA A 58 21.45 -3.20 -3.70
C ALA A 58 20.24 -3.55 -4.56
N ILE A 59 19.85 -4.83 -4.56
CA ILE A 59 18.59 -5.31 -5.13
C ILE A 59 17.48 -5.06 -4.10
N VAL A 60 16.34 -4.54 -4.58
CA VAL A 60 15.07 -4.50 -3.87
C VAL A 60 14.15 -5.52 -4.49
N GLN A 61 13.59 -6.45 -3.69
CA GLN A 61 12.76 -7.51 -4.19
C GLN A 61 11.48 -7.67 -3.38
N THR A 62 10.35 -7.66 -4.09
CA THR A 62 9.02 -7.85 -3.53
C THR A 62 8.16 -8.74 -4.40
N LEU A 63 7.02 -9.18 -3.85
CA LEU A 63 5.93 -9.78 -4.61
C LEU A 63 4.59 -9.50 -3.95
N ASP A 64 3.61 -9.12 -4.79
CA ASP A 64 2.22 -8.95 -4.37
C ASP A 64 1.27 -9.50 -5.42
N PHE A 65 0.25 -10.23 -4.97
CA PHE A 65 -0.82 -10.74 -5.83
C PHE A 65 -2.11 -10.92 -5.02
N PHE A 66 -3.25 -10.74 -5.65
CA PHE A 66 -4.55 -10.81 -4.99
C PHE A 66 -5.68 -11.07 -5.99
N PRO A 67 -6.89 -11.46 -5.51
CA PRO A 67 -8.06 -11.62 -6.36
C PRO A 67 -8.64 -10.25 -6.81
N PRO A 68 -9.40 -10.22 -7.93
CA PRO A 68 -9.99 -9.00 -8.47
C PRO A 68 -10.93 -8.30 -7.49
N MET A 69 -10.88 -6.96 -7.48
CA MET A 69 -11.79 -6.09 -6.75
C MET A 69 -12.61 -5.15 -7.67
N VAL A 70 -12.29 -5.14 -8.95
CA VAL A 70 -13.01 -4.44 -10.00
C VAL A 70 -13.44 -5.44 -11.08
N GLU A 71 -14.50 -5.12 -11.84
CA GLU A 71 -15.06 -6.03 -12.85
C GLU A 71 -14.30 -5.99 -14.18
N ASP A 72 -13.63 -4.89 -14.49
CA ASP A 72 -12.85 -4.75 -15.73
C ASP A 72 -11.48 -5.42 -15.60
N PRO A 73 -11.20 -6.48 -16.41
CA PRO A 73 -9.96 -7.25 -16.29
C PRO A 73 -8.71 -6.43 -16.56
N TYR A 74 -8.76 -5.52 -17.52
CA TYR A 74 -7.63 -4.65 -17.85
C TYR A 74 -7.29 -3.68 -16.71
N THR A 75 -8.33 -3.05 -16.15
CA THR A 75 -8.17 -2.18 -14.96
C THR A 75 -7.65 -2.96 -13.75
N PHE A 76 -8.15 -4.19 -13.53
CA PHE A 76 -7.61 -5.06 -12.48
C PHE A 76 -6.11 -5.33 -12.67
N GLY A 77 -5.69 -5.64 -13.90
CA GLY A 77 -4.28 -5.83 -14.22
C GLY A 77 -3.42 -4.61 -13.88
N LYS A 78 -3.91 -3.40 -14.20
CA LYS A 78 -3.23 -2.14 -13.84
C LYS A 78 -3.11 -1.94 -12.33
N ILE A 79 -4.20 -2.19 -11.61
CA ILE A 79 -4.22 -2.05 -10.14
C ILE A 79 -3.23 -3.03 -9.49
N ALA A 80 -3.26 -4.30 -9.88
CA ALA A 80 -2.39 -5.32 -9.31
C ALA A 80 -0.91 -5.04 -9.57
N ALA A 81 -0.59 -4.56 -10.78
CA ALA A 81 0.78 -4.16 -11.11
C ALA A 81 1.20 -2.88 -10.35
N ALA A 82 0.33 -1.86 -10.29
CA ALA A 82 0.63 -0.62 -9.56
C ALA A 82 0.93 -0.88 -8.08
N ASN A 83 0.16 -1.80 -7.47
CA ASN A 83 0.37 -2.23 -6.09
C ASN A 83 1.72 -2.93 -5.90
N ALA A 84 2.03 -3.94 -6.72
CA ALA A 84 3.28 -4.70 -6.58
C ALA A 84 4.54 -3.86 -6.89
N LEU A 85 4.42 -2.84 -7.75
CA LEU A 85 5.52 -1.92 -8.06
C LEU A 85 5.78 -0.90 -6.93
N SER A 86 4.80 -0.69 -6.06
CA SER A 86 4.80 0.37 -5.05
C SER A 86 5.89 0.18 -3.99
N ASP A 87 6.10 -1.07 -3.53
CA ASP A 87 7.11 -1.41 -2.53
C ASP A 87 8.52 -0.96 -2.94
N ILE A 88 8.83 -1.06 -4.26
CA ILE A 88 10.13 -0.61 -4.78
C ILE A 88 10.30 0.90 -4.56
N TYR A 89 9.22 1.67 -4.75
CA TYR A 89 9.26 3.13 -4.59
C TYR A 89 9.27 3.53 -3.11
N ALA A 90 8.55 2.80 -2.26
CA ALA A 90 8.56 3.02 -0.82
C ALA A 90 9.98 2.84 -0.25
N MET A 91 10.73 1.86 -0.74
CA MET A 91 12.12 1.59 -0.36
C MET A 91 13.15 2.56 -1.00
N GLY A 92 12.73 3.61 -1.70
CA GLY A 92 13.61 4.55 -2.39
C GLY A 92 14.23 4.01 -3.69
N GLY A 93 13.75 2.86 -4.18
CA GLY A 93 14.30 2.18 -5.34
C GLY A 93 13.67 2.60 -6.68
N ARG A 94 14.25 2.07 -7.76
CA ARG A 94 13.69 2.12 -9.11
C ARG A 94 13.44 0.71 -9.64
N VAL A 95 12.34 0.51 -10.34
CA VAL A 95 11.97 -0.77 -10.96
C VAL A 95 12.95 -1.12 -12.08
N VAL A 96 13.32 -2.40 -12.18
CA VAL A 96 14.15 -2.96 -13.25
C VAL A 96 13.38 -4.02 -14.03
N THR A 97 12.90 -5.07 -13.37
CA THR A 97 12.14 -6.15 -14.01
C THR A 97 10.94 -6.56 -13.16
N ALA A 98 9.94 -7.15 -13.83
CA ALA A 98 8.82 -7.78 -13.18
C ALA A 98 8.52 -9.15 -13.82
N LEU A 99 8.00 -10.08 -13.01
CA LEU A 99 7.49 -11.38 -13.44
C LEU A 99 6.02 -11.50 -13.06
N ASN A 100 5.18 -11.97 -13.98
CA ASN A 100 3.77 -12.24 -13.70
C ASN A 100 3.60 -13.40 -12.71
N ILE A 101 2.68 -13.26 -11.79
CA ILE A 101 2.14 -14.33 -10.94
C ILE A 101 0.66 -14.47 -11.31
N VAL A 102 0.28 -15.64 -11.82
CA VAL A 102 -1.06 -15.89 -12.37
C VAL A 102 -1.65 -17.17 -11.75
N CYS A 103 -2.82 -17.03 -11.12
CA CYS A 103 -3.74 -18.14 -10.85
C CYS A 103 -5.00 -17.91 -11.69
N PHE A 104 -5.38 -18.87 -12.53
CA PHE A 104 -6.47 -18.66 -13.48
C PHE A 104 -7.29 -19.94 -13.72
N PRO A 105 -8.66 -19.86 -13.71
CA PRO A 105 -9.50 -21.02 -13.99
C PRO A 105 -9.41 -21.48 -15.44
N GLU A 106 -9.06 -22.75 -15.67
CA GLU A 106 -8.91 -23.33 -17.02
C GLU A 106 -10.14 -23.17 -17.92
N LYS A 107 -11.33 -23.10 -17.31
CA LYS A 107 -12.63 -22.99 -18.03
C LYS A 107 -13.06 -21.55 -18.29
N MET A 108 -12.35 -20.56 -17.79
CA MET A 108 -12.63 -19.15 -18.02
C MET A 108 -12.06 -18.71 -19.37
N ASP A 109 -12.69 -17.69 -19.98
CA ASP A 109 -12.23 -17.14 -21.26
C ASP A 109 -10.80 -16.58 -21.13
N LEU A 110 -9.88 -17.09 -21.94
CA LEU A 110 -8.47 -16.67 -21.95
C LEU A 110 -8.27 -15.21 -22.42
N ASN A 111 -9.26 -14.60 -23.09
CA ASN A 111 -9.22 -13.16 -23.39
C ASN A 111 -9.18 -12.33 -22.11
N ILE A 112 -9.89 -12.74 -21.06
CA ILE A 112 -9.87 -12.10 -19.75
C ILE A 112 -8.43 -12.09 -19.18
N LEU A 113 -7.72 -13.22 -19.26
CA LEU A 113 -6.32 -13.30 -18.85
C LEU A 113 -5.44 -12.37 -19.70
N GLY A 114 -5.67 -12.33 -21.00
CA GLY A 114 -4.96 -11.43 -21.93
C GLY A 114 -5.10 -9.96 -21.53
N GLU A 115 -6.32 -9.51 -21.21
CA GLU A 115 -6.61 -8.14 -20.75
C GLU A 115 -5.94 -7.83 -19.40
N ILE A 116 -5.98 -8.75 -18.43
CA ILE A 116 -5.29 -8.58 -17.15
C ILE A 116 -3.79 -8.35 -17.37
N MET A 117 -3.15 -9.24 -18.15
CA MET A 117 -1.72 -9.17 -18.40
C MET A 117 -1.33 -7.92 -19.19
N GLN A 118 -2.18 -7.47 -20.12
CA GLN A 118 -1.98 -6.22 -20.86
C GLN A 118 -2.01 -5.01 -19.92
N GLY A 119 -2.97 -4.95 -18.99
CA GLY A 119 -3.01 -3.90 -17.97
C GLY A 119 -1.77 -3.89 -17.07
N GLY A 120 -1.31 -5.08 -16.67
CA GLY A 120 -0.07 -5.22 -15.88
C GLY A 120 1.15 -4.75 -16.65
N GLN A 121 1.29 -5.15 -17.92
CA GLN A 121 2.40 -4.74 -18.77
C GLN A 121 2.45 -3.23 -18.98
N GLU A 122 1.29 -2.57 -19.15
CA GLU A 122 1.23 -1.11 -19.27
C GLU A 122 1.88 -0.43 -18.07
N LYS A 123 1.55 -0.88 -16.85
CA LYS A 123 2.12 -0.28 -15.63
C LYS A 123 3.60 -0.58 -15.44
N VAL A 124 4.06 -1.76 -15.79
CA VAL A 124 5.50 -2.09 -15.79
C VAL A 124 6.26 -1.19 -16.78
N ASN A 125 5.70 -0.95 -17.97
CA ASN A 125 6.29 -0.04 -18.97
C ASN A 125 6.30 1.41 -18.45
N GLU A 126 5.22 1.90 -17.83
CA GLU A 126 5.13 3.22 -17.20
C GLU A 126 6.15 3.38 -16.08
N ALA A 127 6.38 2.31 -15.30
CA ALA A 127 7.43 2.26 -14.28
C ALA A 127 8.84 2.41 -14.87
N GLY A 128 9.02 2.13 -16.15
CA GLY A 128 10.31 2.07 -16.82
C GLY A 128 11.02 0.72 -16.65
N GLY A 129 10.29 -0.29 -16.18
CA GLY A 129 10.77 -1.67 -16.04
C GLY A 129 10.48 -2.53 -17.27
N THR A 130 10.94 -3.77 -17.22
CA THR A 130 10.69 -4.79 -18.25
C THR A 130 9.92 -5.96 -17.66
N LEU A 131 8.76 -6.29 -18.27
CA LEU A 131 8.06 -7.53 -17.95
C LEU A 131 8.81 -8.69 -18.60
N ALA A 132 9.47 -9.53 -17.79
CA ALA A 132 10.46 -10.51 -18.26
C ALA A 132 9.94 -11.96 -18.30
N GLY A 133 8.65 -12.19 -18.01
CA GLY A 133 8.03 -13.50 -17.98
C GLY A 133 7.13 -13.70 -16.79
N GLY A 134 7.13 -14.89 -16.19
CA GLY A 134 6.32 -15.20 -15.01
C GLY A 134 5.97 -16.67 -14.88
N HIS A 135 5.02 -16.96 -13.99
CA HIS A 135 4.51 -18.31 -13.77
C HIS A 135 2.97 -18.29 -13.67
N SER A 136 2.34 -19.34 -14.19
CA SER A 136 0.89 -19.52 -14.14
C SER A 136 0.51 -20.90 -13.65
N ILE A 137 -0.56 -20.97 -12.85
CA ILE A 137 -1.15 -22.22 -12.41
C ILE A 137 -2.67 -22.20 -12.63
N ALA A 138 -3.25 -23.38 -12.84
CA ALA A 138 -4.69 -23.55 -12.79
C ALA A 138 -5.18 -23.43 -11.32
N ASP A 139 -6.26 -22.68 -11.12
CA ASP A 139 -6.87 -22.45 -9.79
C ASP A 139 -8.39 -22.28 -9.98
N ASP A 140 -9.16 -22.39 -8.92
CA ASP A 140 -10.62 -22.17 -8.95
C ASP A 140 -11.02 -20.69 -9.01
N SER A 141 -10.07 -19.78 -8.75
CA SER A 141 -10.29 -18.33 -8.74
C SER A 141 -9.13 -17.56 -9.37
N VAL A 142 -9.47 -16.42 -9.99
CA VAL A 142 -8.45 -15.52 -10.53
C VAL A 142 -7.66 -14.86 -9.41
N LYS A 143 -6.33 -14.92 -9.53
CA LYS A 143 -5.40 -14.08 -8.78
C LYS A 143 -4.30 -13.62 -9.72
N TYR A 144 -3.94 -12.36 -9.61
CA TYR A 144 -2.89 -11.77 -10.43
C TYR A 144 -2.05 -10.80 -9.62
N GLY A 145 -0.79 -10.72 -9.96
CA GLY A 145 0.17 -9.77 -9.45
C GLY A 145 1.54 -9.97 -10.05
N LEU A 146 2.53 -9.38 -9.41
CA LEU A 146 3.90 -9.39 -9.91
C LEU A 146 4.88 -9.77 -8.78
N SER A 147 5.97 -10.44 -9.17
CA SER A 147 7.23 -10.38 -8.44
C SER A 147 8.10 -9.32 -9.10
N VAL A 148 8.51 -8.32 -8.32
CA VAL A 148 9.21 -7.15 -8.83
C VAL A 148 10.63 -7.10 -8.30
N THR A 149 11.58 -6.81 -9.18
CA THR A 149 12.96 -6.52 -8.83
C THR A 149 13.30 -5.09 -9.18
N GLY A 150 13.77 -4.36 -8.20
CA GLY A 150 14.30 -3.01 -8.33
C GLY A 150 15.75 -2.93 -7.87
N VAL A 151 16.32 -1.73 -7.97
CA VAL A 151 17.65 -1.41 -7.44
C VAL A 151 17.60 -0.08 -6.70
N VAL A 152 18.45 0.01 -5.68
CA VAL A 152 18.64 1.22 -4.87
C VAL A 152 20.13 1.35 -4.52
N HIS A 153 20.62 2.57 -4.29
CA HIS A 153 21.92 2.76 -3.65
C HIS A 153 21.80 2.41 -2.16
N PRO A 154 22.71 1.64 -1.54
CA PRO A 154 22.60 1.28 -0.13
C PRO A 154 22.40 2.45 0.84
N ASP A 155 22.99 3.60 0.56
CA ASP A 155 22.85 4.81 1.38
C ASP A 155 21.53 5.58 1.15
N HIS A 156 20.71 5.16 0.19
CA HIS A 156 19.44 5.81 -0.16
C HIS A 156 18.22 4.92 0.11
N ILE A 157 18.41 3.84 0.85
CA ILE A 157 17.30 2.99 1.29
C ILE A 157 16.44 3.80 2.27
N LEU A 158 15.14 3.78 2.05
CA LEU A 158 14.15 4.39 2.95
C LEU A 158 13.50 3.27 3.79
N PRO A 159 13.92 3.08 5.05
CA PRO A 159 13.29 2.10 5.91
C PRO A 159 11.92 2.60 6.40
N ASN A 160 11.03 1.67 6.73
CA ASN A 160 9.74 2.03 7.30
C ASN A 160 9.90 2.73 8.65
N ASP A 161 10.82 2.27 9.48
CA ASP A 161 11.07 2.72 10.86
C ASP A 161 12.10 3.86 10.99
N GLY A 162 12.47 4.50 9.87
CA GLY A 162 13.48 5.56 9.85
C GLY A 162 13.06 6.91 10.44
N CYS A 163 11.83 7.04 10.94
CA CYS A 163 11.27 8.29 11.48
C CYS A 163 12.12 8.91 12.59
N ARG A 164 12.11 10.25 12.66
CA ARG A 164 12.78 11.03 13.71
C ARG A 164 11.83 11.98 14.42
N GLU A 165 12.10 12.30 15.68
CA GLU A 165 11.33 13.30 16.45
C GLU A 165 11.33 14.65 15.72
N GLY A 166 10.16 15.19 15.45
CA GLY A 166 9.95 16.46 14.73
C GLY A 166 9.59 16.32 13.27
N ASP A 167 9.81 15.14 12.66
CA ASP A 167 9.45 14.90 11.27
C ASP A 167 7.96 15.17 11.01
N LYS A 168 7.69 15.65 9.81
CA LYS A 168 6.33 15.79 9.29
C LYS A 168 5.94 14.56 8.48
N LEU A 169 4.68 14.16 8.64
CA LEU A 169 4.10 13.01 7.95
C LEU A 169 3.24 13.48 6.79
N ILE A 170 3.56 13.01 5.59
CA ILE A 170 2.83 13.36 4.35
C ILE A 170 2.24 12.09 3.73
N LEU A 171 0.94 12.11 3.43
CA LEU A 171 0.23 11.05 2.72
C LEU A 171 -0.03 11.50 1.27
N THR A 172 0.35 10.68 0.28
CA THR A 172 0.38 11.06 -1.14
C THR A 172 -0.83 10.64 -1.98
N LYS A 173 -1.78 9.88 -1.41
CA LYS A 173 -3.05 9.50 -2.05
C LYS A 173 -4.19 9.49 -1.03
N PRO A 174 -5.45 9.63 -1.49
CA PRO A 174 -6.60 9.59 -0.60
C PRO A 174 -6.86 8.18 -0.05
N LEU A 175 -7.41 8.11 1.18
CA LEU A 175 -7.91 6.90 1.82
C LEU A 175 -9.37 6.59 1.42
N GLY A 176 -9.86 5.40 1.78
CA GLY A 176 -11.25 4.99 1.61
C GLY A 176 -11.49 4.04 0.42
N VAL A 177 -10.44 3.60 -0.26
CA VAL A 177 -10.53 2.69 -1.42
C VAL A 177 -11.23 1.38 -1.07
N GLY A 178 -10.95 0.78 0.10
CA GLY A 178 -11.58 -0.46 0.54
C GLY A 178 -13.07 -0.30 0.81
N ILE A 179 -13.46 0.78 1.49
CA ILE A 179 -14.87 1.14 1.75
C ILE A 179 -15.60 1.33 0.42
N ILE A 180 -15.06 2.13 -0.51
CA ILE A 180 -15.67 2.38 -1.83
C ILE A 180 -15.82 1.09 -2.63
N ALA A 181 -14.80 0.26 -2.71
CA ALA A 181 -14.87 -1.03 -3.41
C ALA A 181 -15.90 -1.97 -2.78
N THR A 182 -16.05 -1.95 -1.45
CA THR A 182 -17.06 -2.74 -0.74
C THR A 182 -18.47 -2.23 -1.04
N ALA A 183 -18.70 -0.93 -0.96
CA ALA A 183 -19.98 -0.30 -1.29
C ALA A 183 -20.37 -0.52 -2.76
N ASN A 184 -19.41 -0.47 -3.69
CA ASN A 184 -19.63 -0.70 -5.11
C ASN A 184 -20.17 -2.12 -5.38
N ARG A 185 -19.69 -3.14 -4.65
CA ARG A 185 -20.16 -4.54 -4.82
C ARG A 185 -21.64 -4.75 -4.49
N VAL A 186 -22.21 -3.88 -3.67
CA VAL A 186 -23.65 -3.93 -3.30
C VAL A 186 -24.46 -2.82 -3.99
N GLY A 187 -23.82 -2.05 -4.89
CA GLY A 187 -24.48 -1.01 -5.67
C GLY A 187 -24.75 0.29 -4.89
N GLU A 188 -24.04 0.50 -3.79
CA GLU A 188 -24.31 1.60 -2.84
C GLU A 188 -23.24 2.71 -2.90
N THR A 189 -22.42 2.78 -3.94
CA THR A 189 -21.48 3.91 -4.15
C THR A 189 -21.82 4.66 -5.45
N THR A 190 -21.33 5.89 -5.55
CA THR A 190 -21.46 6.69 -6.78
C THR A 190 -20.42 6.21 -7.81
N ARG A 191 -20.73 6.41 -9.10
CA ARG A 191 -19.79 6.13 -10.18
C ARG A 191 -18.52 6.99 -10.05
N GLU A 192 -18.70 8.26 -9.72
CA GLU A 192 -17.63 9.23 -9.53
C GLU A 192 -16.65 8.77 -8.43
N ALA A 193 -17.16 8.29 -7.31
CA ALA A 193 -16.33 7.77 -6.21
C ALA A 193 -15.56 6.51 -6.63
N MET A 194 -16.18 5.61 -7.40
CA MET A 194 -15.49 4.42 -7.92
C MET A 194 -14.43 4.80 -8.95
N ASP A 195 -14.70 5.77 -9.83
CA ASP A 195 -13.74 6.28 -10.80
C ASP A 195 -12.54 6.95 -10.09
N GLU A 196 -12.77 7.70 -9.00
CA GLU A 196 -11.72 8.27 -8.15
C GLU A 196 -10.88 7.17 -7.46
N ALA A 197 -11.51 6.13 -6.93
CA ALA A 197 -10.82 4.99 -6.36
C ALA A 197 -9.95 4.26 -7.40
N ILE A 198 -10.46 4.03 -8.61
CA ILE A 198 -9.70 3.40 -9.71
C ILE A 198 -8.52 4.29 -10.12
N ALA A 199 -8.73 5.61 -10.24
CA ALA A 199 -7.66 6.55 -10.57
C ALA A 199 -6.55 6.50 -9.50
N SER A 200 -6.92 6.48 -8.21
CA SER A 200 -5.96 6.32 -7.11
C SER A 200 -5.19 5.00 -7.21
N MET A 201 -5.90 3.88 -7.36
CA MET A 201 -5.29 2.53 -7.41
C MET A 201 -4.40 2.30 -8.63
N THR A 202 -4.68 2.93 -9.77
CA THR A 202 -3.90 2.77 -11.00
C THR A 202 -2.75 3.76 -11.14
N THR A 203 -2.68 4.80 -10.31
CA THR A 203 -1.59 5.77 -10.32
C THR A 203 -0.36 5.19 -9.61
N LEU A 204 0.80 5.20 -10.29
CA LEU A 204 2.06 4.73 -9.69
C LEU A 204 2.57 5.69 -8.61
N ASN A 205 3.05 5.15 -7.52
CA ASN A 205 3.78 5.90 -6.48
C ASN A 205 5.16 6.41 -6.95
N LYS A 206 5.60 5.98 -8.15
CA LYS A 206 6.81 6.46 -8.83
C LYS A 206 6.97 7.98 -8.80
N TYR A 207 5.91 8.71 -9.14
CA TYR A 207 5.97 10.16 -9.28
C TYR A 207 6.15 10.85 -7.94
N ALA A 208 5.45 10.39 -6.91
CA ALA A 208 5.63 10.88 -5.55
C ALA A 208 7.02 10.56 -5.00
N ALA A 209 7.52 9.33 -5.22
CA ALA A 209 8.85 8.91 -4.82
C ALA A 209 9.96 9.74 -5.52
N GLN A 210 9.81 10.04 -6.82
CA GLN A 210 10.75 10.89 -7.55
C GLN A 210 10.80 12.34 -7.03
N ILE A 211 9.67 12.84 -6.55
CA ILE A 211 9.62 14.15 -5.88
C ILE A 211 10.29 14.04 -4.51
N ALA A 212 9.91 13.05 -3.71
CA ALA A 212 10.45 12.84 -2.36
C ALA A 212 11.98 12.68 -2.33
N ALA A 213 12.55 12.02 -3.34
CA ALA A 213 14.00 11.83 -3.47
C ALA A 213 14.83 13.11 -3.58
N LYS A 214 14.20 14.28 -3.74
CA LYS A 214 14.89 15.58 -3.75
C LYS A 214 15.06 16.20 -2.36
N TYR A 215 14.45 15.58 -1.34
CA TYR A 215 14.33 16.11 0.01
C TYR A 215 14.91 15.14 1.04
N GLU A 216 15.17 15.62 2.25
CA GLU A 216 15.65 14.77 3.35
C GLU A 216 14.47 13.97 3.94
N VAL A 217 14.20 12.81 3.34
CA VAL A 217 13.22 11.84 3.81
C VAL A 217 13.93 10.83 4.71
N HIS A 218 13.37 10.57 5.89
CA HIS A 218 13.96 9.67 6.86
C HIS A 218 13.31 8.28 6.86
N GLY A 219 12.02 8.19 6.57
CA GLY A 219 11.28 6.94 6.50
C GLY A 219 10.14 7.02 5.48
N CYS A 220 9.78 5.89 4.91
CA CYS A 220 8.70 5.80 3.94
C CYS A 220 8.10 4.40 3.94
N THR A 221 6.78 4.31 3.78
CA THR A 221 6.06 3.07 3.50
C THR A 221 4.92 3.38 2.53
N ASP A 222 4.38 2.38 1.86
CA ASP A 222 3.12 2.55 1.15
C ASP A 222 1.93 2.09 2.02
N VAL A 223 0.80 2.78 1.91
CA VAL A 223 -0.39 2.46 2.72
C VAL A 223 -1.24 1.44 1.99
N THR A 224 -1.21 0.19 2.47
CA THR A 224 -1.93 -0.93 1.85
C THR A 224 -2.88 -1.64 2.82
N GLY A 225 -2.81 -2.95 2.92
CA GLY A 225 -3.81 -3.80 3.59
C GLY A 225 -4.02 -3.57 5.08
N PHE A 226 -3.03 -3.03 5.78
CA PHE A 226 -3.14 -2.74 7.22
C PHE A 226 -3.79 -1.39 7.53
N GLY A 227 -4.13 -0.61 6.47
CA GLY A 227 -4.72 0.70 6.59
C GLY A 227 -3.72 1.75 7.10
N PHE A 228 -4.13 3.00 7.10
CA PHE A 228 -3.26 4.11 7.47
C PHE A 228 -2.69 3.97 8.89
N LEU A 229 -3.52 3.59 9.87
CA LEU A 229 -3.07 3.46 11.26
C LEU A 229 -2.18 2.22 11.49
N GLY A 230 -2.37 1.14 10.71
CA GLY A 230 -1.50 -0.03 10.79
C GLY A 230 -0.09 0.28 10.32
N HIS A 231 0.06 0.94 9.17
CA HIS A 231 1.37 1.35 8.65
C HIS A 231 2.03 2.44 9.51
N LEU A 232 1.25 3.37 10.09
CA LEU A 232 1.77 4.31 11.09
C LEU A 232 2.35 3.58 12.32
N HIS A 233 1.67 2.53 12.79
CA HIS A 233 2.19 1.72 13.90
C HIS A 233 3.54 1.08 13.53
N GLU A 234 3.66 0.53 12.32
CA GLU A 234 4.92 -0.04 11.83
C GLU A 234 6.01 1.04 11.76
N MET A 235 5.72 2.22 11.23
CA MET A 235 6.66 3.34 11.15
C MET A 235 7.11 3.85 12.53
N MET A 236 6.25 3.86 13.53
CA MET A 236 6.62 4.29 14.89
C MET A 236 7.48 3.27 15.62
N HIS A 237 7.44 2.01 15.19
CA HIS A 237 8.28 0.89 15.67
C HIS A 237 8.40 0.78 17.20
N GLY A 238 7.44 1.31 17.95
CA GLY A 238 7.50 1.37 19.42
C GLY A 238 8.49 2.38 19.98
N GLU A 239 9.25 3.11 19.19
CA GLU A 239 10.26 4.09 19.61
C GLU A 239 9.72 5.51 19.68
N TYR A 240 8.78 5.84 18.83
CA TYR A 240 8.16 7.17 18.73
C TYR A 240 6.65 7.10 18.93
N SER A 241 6.06 8.26 19.03
CA SER A 241 4.62 8.49 18.89
C SER A 241 4.38 9.49 17.76
N CYS A 242 3.14 9.59 17.27
CA CYS A 242 2.78 10.61 16.30
C CYS A 242 1.45 11.30 16.65
N ARG A 243 1.27 12.51 16.15
CA ARG A 243 0.00 13.26 16.17
C ARG A 243 -0.50 13.36 14.74
N ILE A 244 -1.74 12.96 14.52
CA ILE A 244 -2.40 13.02 13.22
C ILE A 244 -3.56 14.00 13.28
N ILE A 245 -3.61 14.92 12.35
CA ILE A 245 -4.71 15.90 12.21
C ILE A 245 -5.72 15.33 11.22
N SER A 246 -6.83 14.81 11.72
CA SER A 246 -7.82 14.08 10.93
C SER A 246 -8.41 14.91 9.78
N SER A 247 -8.57 16.23 9.99
CA SER A 247 -9.05 17.14 8.96
C SER A 247 -8.07 17.40 7.81
N GLN A 248 -6.80 17.00 7.94
CA GLN A 248 -5.78 17.09 6.89
C GLN A 248 -5.55 15.78 6.15
N VAL A 249 -6.13 14.67 6.60
CA VAL A 249 -6.03 13.38 5.92
C VAL A 249 -6.89 13.40 4.65
N PRO A 250 -6.29 13.23 3.46
CA PRO A 250 -7.06 13.14 2.22
C PRO A 250 -7.84 11.82 2.17
N TYR A 251 -9.10 11.86 1.77
CA TYR A 251 -9.93 10.68 1.56
C TYR A 251 -10.97 10.90 0.46
N ILE A 252 -11.46 9.81 -0.14
CA ILE A 252 -12.54 9.83 -1.13
C ILE A 252 -13.83 10.25 -0.42
N ALA A 253 -14.43 11.35 -0.83
CA ALA A 253 -15.54 11.99 -0.08
C ALA A 253 -16.70 11.03 0.21
N ASP A 254 -17.10 10.19 -0.75
CA ASP A 254 -18.21 9.24 -0.59
C ASP A 254 -17.89 8.11 0.42
N ALA A 255 -16.60 7.86 0.72
CA ALA A 255 -16.22 6.86 1.73
C ALA A 255 -16.79 7.21 3.12
N ARG A 256 -16.93 8.51 3.42
CA ARG A 256 -17.52 8.96 4.68
C ARG A 256 -18.98 8.55 4.80
N ARG A 257 -19.80 8.83 3.76
CA ARG A 257 -21.20 8.41 3.72
C ARG A 257 -21.32 6.88 3.81
N CYS A 258 -20.50 6.16 3.02
CA CYS A 258 -20.51 4.70 3.07
C CYS A 258 -20.15 4.15 4.46
N ALA A 259 -19.19 4.78 5.17
CA ALA A 259 -18.84 4.39 6.53
C ALA A 259 -19.97 4.67 7.53
N ASP A 260 -20.65 5.83 7.44
CA ASP A 260 -21.82 6.15 8.25
C ASP A 260 -22.99 5.18 8.02
N GLU A 261 -23.09 4.59 6.83
CA GLU A 261 -24.07 3.56 6.45
C GLU A 261 -23.56 2.13 6.74
N PHE A 262 -22.44 1.97 7.45
CA PHE A 262 -21.82 0.69 7.82
C PHE A 262 -21.41 -0.20 6.63
N LEU A 263 -21.12 0.39 5.47
CA LEU A 263 -20.58 -0.31 4.30
C LEU A 263 -19.06 -0.49 4.46
N LEU A 264 -18.68 -1.31 5.41
CA LEU A 264 -17.31 -1.44 5.90
C LEU A 264 -16.64 -2.72 5.40
N THR A 265 -15.31 -2.75 5.47
CA THR A 265 -14.53 -3.93 5.15
C THR A 265 -14.30 -4.82 6.38
N ALA A 266 -14.35 -6.13 6.21
CA ALA A 266 -13.94 -7.06 7.28
C ALA A 266 -12.45 -6.90 7.64
N ALA A 267 -11.64 -6.41 6.70
CA ALA A 267 -10.23 -6.13 6.94
C ALA A 267 -10.04 -4.89 7.84
N GLY A 268 -10.87 -3.84 7.68
CA GLY A 268 -10.86 -2.67 8.58
C GLY A 268 -11.09 -3.08 10.04
N GLN A 269 -12.01 -4.02 10.30
CA GLN A 269 -12.21 -4.54 11.65
C GLN A 269 -10.98 -5.32 12.18
N ARG A 270 -10.29 -6.07 11.32
CA ARG A 270 -9.02 -6.74 11.72
C ARG A 270 -7.93 -5.71 12.02
N ASN A 271 -7.86 -4.65 11.23
CA ASN A 271 -6.92 -3.54 11.44
C ASN A 271 -7.22 -2.82 12.76
N ARG A 272 -8.51 -2.55 13.08
CA ARG A 272 -8.93 -2.00 14.37
C ARG A 272 -8.39 -2.85 15.52
N ASN A 273 -8.67 -4.15 15.52
CA ASN A 273 -8.22 -5.07 16.57
C ASN A 273 -6.68 -5.11 16.73
N TYR A 274 -5.95 -4.85 15.65
CA TYR A 274 -4.49 -4.84 15.66
C TYR A 274 -3.91 -3.59 16.33
N VAL A 275 -4.50 -2.40 16.08
CA VAL A 275 -3.91 -1.13 16.53
C VAL A 275 -4.65 -0.45 17.68
N GLU A 276 -5.90 -0.83 18.01
CA GLU A 276 -6.79 -0.11 18.94
C GLU A 276 -6.14 0.20 20.29
N SER A 277 -5.38 -0.73 20.84
CA SER A 277 -4.69 -0.51 22.12
C SER A 277 -3.60 0.57 22.07
N ARG A 278 -3.13 0.94 20.87
CA ARG A 278 -2.02 1.86 20.61
C ARG A 278 -2.49 3.24 20.15
N VAL A 279 -3.78 3.40 19.86
CA VAL A 279 -4.36 4.63 19.29
C VAL A 279 -5.20 5.36 20.34
N ASP A 280 -5.06 6.67 20.41
CA ASP A 280 -6.03 7.58 21.01
C ASP A 280 -6.77 8.29 19.88
N PHE A 281 -8.04 7.95 19.67
CA PHE A 281 -8.86 8.50 18.59
C PHE A 281 -9.32 9.95 18.83
N GLY A 282 -9.01 10.55 19.99
CA GLY A 282 -9.26 11.97 20.26
C GLY A 282 -10.73 12.42 20.17
N GLY A 283 -11.66 11.47 20.09
CA GLY A 283 -13.09 11.73 19.94
C GLY A 283 -13.48 12.24 18.55
N ILE A 284 -12.78 11.84 17.48
CA ILE A 284 -13.25 11.95 16.10
C ILE A 284 -14.51 11.11 15.90
N ASP A 285 -15.27 11.36 14.85
CA ASP A 285 -16.47 10.57 14.57
C ASP A 285 -16.16 9.18 13.98
N PHE A 286 -17.15 8.29 14.07
CA PHE A 286 -17.05 6.90 13.65
C PHE A 286 -16.61 6.75 12.19
N ALA A 287 -17.16 7.53 11.27
CA ALA A 287 -16.80 7.40 9.85
C ALA A 287 -15.32 7.69 9.61
N MET A 288 -14.78 8.71 10.30
CA MET A 288 -13.35 9.02 10.17
C MET A 288 -12.46 7.95 10.80
N GLU A 289 -12.87 7.37 11.94
CA GLU A 289 -12.15 6.22 12.50
C GLU A 289 -12.06 5.06 11.50
N GLU A 290 -13.19 4.71 10.85
CA GLU A 290 -13.23 3.61 9.87
C GLU A 290 -12.43 3.92 8.61
N ILE A 291 -12.39 5.17 8.13
CA ILE A 291 -11.54 5.60 7.01
C ILE A 291 -10.05 5.42 7.33
N LEU A 292 -9.63 5.78 8.55
CA LEU A 292 -8.23 5.63 8.98
C LEU A 292 -7.80 4.16 9.14
N LEU A 293 -8.75 3.26 9.34
CA LEU A 293 -8.54 1.80 9.50
C LEU A 293 -8.77 1.03 8.19
N ASP A 294 -9.34 1.70 7.17
CA ASP A 294 -9.71 1.05 5.92
C ASP A 294 -8.48 0.51 5.17
N PRO A 295 -8.48 -0.77 4.76
CA PRO A 295 -7.42 -1.31 3.94
C PRO A 295 -7.38 -0.61 2.58
N GLN A 296 -6.20 -0.21 2.16
CA GLN A 296 -5.99 0.38 0.86
C GLN A 296 -5.43 -0.68 -0.11
N THR A 297 -5.82 -0.62 -1.36
CA THR A 297 -5.17 -1.33 -2.47
C THR A 297 -4.45 -0.31 -3.32
N SER A 298 -3.15 -0.50 -3.52
CA SER A 298 -2.29 0.46 -4.21
C SER A 298 -2.43 1.89 -3.64
N GLY A 299 -2.38 2.00 -2.32
CA GLY A 299 -2.47 3.29 -1.63
C GLY A 299 -1.25 4.18 -1.85
N GLY A 300 -1.26 5.36 -1.22
CA GLY A 300 -0.19 6.33 -1.35
C GLY A 300 1.02 6.00 -0.47
N LEU A 301 2.12 6.69 -0.74
CA LEU A 301 3.25 6.72 0.17
C LEU A 301 2.89 7.53 1.42
N LEU A 302 3.30 7.03 2.57
CA LEU A 302 3.37 7.73 3.83
C LEU A 302 4.83 8.08 4.09
N ILE A 303 5.15 9.36 4.02
CA ILE A 303 6.53 9.87 4.02
C ILE A 303 6.80 10.61 5.33
N SER A 304 7.87 10.24 6.02
CA SER A 304 8.44 10.97 7.15
C SER A 304 9.60 11.84 6.65
N VAL A 305 9.43 13.16 6.73
CA VAL A 305 10.37 14.14 6.17
C VAL A 305 10.82 15.16 7.21
N ALA A 306 12.05 15.57 7.14
CA ALA A 306 12.61 16.63 7.98
C ALA A 306 11.73 17.90 7.91
N PRO A 307 11.42 18.56 9.05
CA PRO A 307 10.39 19.61 9.12
C PRO A 307 10.69 20.81 8.22
N GLU A 308 11.96 21.15 8.00
CA GLU A 308 12.38 22.27 7.13
C GLU A 308 12.04 22.05 5.65
N TYR A 309 11.87 20.80 5.20
CA TYR A 309 11.56 20.47 3.81
C TYR A 309 10.09 20.15 3.58
N ALA A 310 9.30 19.97 4.63
CA ALA A 310 7.94 19.44 4.54
C ALA A 310 7.00 20.28 3.68
N GLU A 311 7.02 21.61 3.82
CA GLU A 311 6.17 22.50 3.03
C GLU A 311 6.58 22.52 1.55
N ALA A 312 7.89 22.50 1.26
CA ALA A 312 8.40 22.47 -0.10
C ALA A 312 8.05 21.14 -0.80
N LEU A 313 8.24 20.02 -0.10
CA LEU A 313 7.85 18.69 -0.58
C LEU A 313 6.34 18.62 -0.84
N LEU A 314 5.52 19.07 0.11
CA LEU A 314 4.05 19.08 -0.06
C LEU A 314 3.63 19.94 -1.25
N ALA A 315 4.24 21.10 -1.45
CA ALA A 315 3.94 21.98 -2.58
C ALA A 315 4.25 21.32 -3.93
N GLU A 316 5.35 20.57 -4.06
CA GLU A 316 5.64 19.82 -5.27
C GLU A 316 4.69 18.62 -5.44
N LEU A 317 4.38 17.87 -4.38
CA LEU A 317 3.43 16.75 -4.42
C LEU A 317 2.03 17.18 -4.87
N LYS A 318 1.58 18.37 -4.47
CA LYS A 318 0.30 18.96 -4.91
C LYS A 318 0.24 19.27 -6.41
N THR A 319 1.35 19.22 -7.13
CA THR A 319 1.33 19.31 -8.60
C THR A 319 0.92 18.00 -9.28
N LEU A 320 0.91 16.88 -8.55
CA LEU A 320 0.37 15.62 -9.01
C LEU A 320 -1.15 15.63 -9.02
N SER A 321 -1.76 14.68 -9.74
CA SER A 321 -3.21 14.66 -9.97
C SER A 321 -4.05 14.20 -8.78
N LEU A 322 -3.45 13.50 -7.80
CA LEU A 322 -4.18 12.94 -6.67
C LEU A 322 -4.07 13.84 -5.43
N PRO A 323 -5.13 13.89 -4.59
CA PRO A 323 -5.08 14.60 -3.32
C PRO A 323 -3.98 14.04 -2.41
N CYS A 324 -3.20 14.95 -1.82
CA CYS A 324 -2.19 14.64 -0.82
C CYS A 324 -2.27 15.63 0.34
N GLY A 325 -1.74 15.27 1.51
CA GLY A 325 -1.79 16.12 2.70
C GLY A 325 -0.64 15.90 3.66
N MET A 326 -0.24 16.96 4.38
CA MET A 326 0.62 16.87 5.56
C MET A 326 -0.28 16.47 6.72
N VAL A 327 -0.29 15.20 7.05
CA VAL A 327 -1.29 14.58 7.92
C VAL A 327 -0.93 14.62 9.40
N GLY A 328 0.32 14.93 9.73
CA GLY A 328 0.75 14.94 11.13
C GLY A 328 2.25 15.14 11.33
N GLU A 329 2.69 14.77 12.53
CA GLU A 329 4.09 14.89 12.95
C GLU A 329 4.51 13.74 13.88
N VAL A 330 5.79 13.39 13.83
CA VAL A 330 6.43 12.45 14.74
C VAL A 330 6.82 13.20 16.01
N ILE A 331 6.49 12.62 17.17
CA ILE A 331 6.80 13.19 18.48
C ILE A 331 7.54 12.17 19.34
N ARG A 332 8.15 12.65 20.41
CA ARG A 332 8.73 11.77 21.44
C ARG A 332 7.70 10.77 21.93
N LYS A 333 8.15 9.54 22.20
CA LYS A 333 7.33 8.44 22.72
C LYS A 333 6.45 8.89 23.87
N GLN A 334 5.18 8.60 23.75
CA GLN A 334 4.12 8.82 24.74
C GLN A 334 3.47 7.49 25.14
N GLU A 335 2.42 7.53 25.98
CA GLU A 335 1.66 6.35 26.41
C GLU A 335 1.05 5.60 25.21
N LYS A 336 0.40 6.34 24.30
CA LYS A 336 -0.08 5.80 23.02
C LYS A 336 0.93 6.10 21.92
N GLU A 337 0.92 5.27 20.88
CA GLU A 337 1.77 5.51 19.72
C GLU A 337 1.16 6.54 18.78
N ILE A 338 -0.15 6.55 18.64
CA ILE A 338 -0.87 7.40 17.68
C ILE A 338 -1.93 8.21 18.42
N TYR A 339 -1.90 9.53 18.26
CA TYR A 339 -2.88 10.46 18.77
C TYR A 339 -3.60 11.14 17.61
N ILE A 340 -4.92 10.97 17.51
CA ILE A 340 -5.72 11.62 16.47
C ILE A 340 -6.29 12.92 17.02
N LEU A 341 -6.01 14.00 16.32
CA LEU A 341 -6.53 15.34 16.60
C LEU A 341 -7.62 15.70 15.56
N LYS A 342 -8.59 16.54 15.97
CA LYS A 342 -9.64 17.05 15.07
C LYS A 342 -9.13 18.07 14.09
#